data_d536ff23812875dfbe80417999646432
#
_entry.id   d536ff23812875dfbe80417999646432
#
_cell.length_a   1.000
_cell.length_b   1.000
_cell.length_c   1.000
_cell.angle_alpha   90.00
_cell.angle_beta   90.00
_cell.angle_gamma   90.00
#
_symmetry.space_group_name_H-M   'P 1'
#
loop_
_entity.id
_entity.type
_entity.pdbx_description
1 polymer ?
#
loop_
_entity_poly.entity_id
_entity_poly.type
_entity_poly.pdbx_seq_one_letter_code
_entity_poly.pdbx_strand_id
1 'polypeptide(L)'
;MRNLLNFLLKYNYWFLFILLEVASFVLLFRFNRYQQSAFFTSANTVVGAVYEVSGGISSYFHLKSVNEDLLDRNMVLEQQITNLEKALREQQLDSMAINSIRQVPQADYQLFKAHVIKNSLNLVDNYITLDKGSSSGIRSEMGVVDGNGIVGIVYETSPSYSVVISVLNSKSNISCKIIGSDYFGYLKWEHGDSRYAYLKDLPRHAEFNLGDTVVTSGFSTVFPEGIMVGTVDDMSDSNDGLSYLLKIKLATDFGKLGDVRVIARNGQEEQKKLENKVTKE
;
A
#
# COMPACT_ATOMS: atom_id res chain seq x y z
N MET A 1 -30.81 9.48 57.65
CA MET A 1 -29.49 9.84 58.18
C MET A 1 -29.06 9.02 59.40
N ARG A 2 -29.92 8.80 60.43
CA ARG A 2 -29.58 7.97 61.62
C ARG A 2 -29.14 6.53 61.30
N ASN A 3 -29.72 5.88 60.30
CA ASN A 3 -29.38 4.50 59.94
C ASN A 3 -27.97 4.40 59.27
N LEU A 4 -27.57 5.41 58.53
CA LEU A 4 -26.25 5.48 57.89
C LEU A 4 -25.14 5.74 58.94
N LEU A 5 -25.42 6.60 59.95
CA LEU A 5 -24.54 6.85 61.05
C LEU A 5 -24.37 5.59 61.93
N ASN A 6 -25.44 4.88 62.22
CA ASN A 6 -25.40 3.64 63.01
C ASN A 6 -24.65 2.51 62.22
N PHE A 7 -24.75 2.46 60.90
CA PHE A 7 -23.99 1.53 60.08
C PHE A 7 -22.48 1.86 60.12
N LEU A 8 -22.12 3.12 59.95
CA LEU A 8 -20.72 3.59 60.08
C LEU A 8 -20.13 3.33 61.44
N LEU A 9 -20.88 3.57 62.55
CA LEU A 9 -20.43 3.30 63.90
C LEU A 9 -20.30 1.79 64.20
N LYS A 10 -21.16 0.96 63.62
CA LYS A 10 -21.14 -0.49 63.85
C LYS A 10 -19.97 -1.17 63.10
N TYR A 11 -19.53 -0.60 61.97
CA TYR A 11 -18.46 -1.18 61.12
C TYR A 11 -17.23 -0.27 61.05
N ASN A 12 -17.01 0.61 62.03
CA ASN A 12 -15.94 1.62 62.01
C ASN A 12 -14.54 0.99 61.87
N TYR A 13 -14.30 -0.17 62.47
CA TYR A 13 -13.03 -0.88 62.38
C TYR A 13 -12.79 -1.45 60.96
N TRP A 14 -13.84 -1.82 60.23
CA TRP A 14 -13.73 -2.22 58.84
C TRP A 14 -13.38 -1.05 57.93
N PHE A 15 -14.00 0.09 58.15
CA PHE A 15 -13.68 1.32 57.45
C PHE A 15 -12.26 1.82 57.73
N LEU A 16 -11.85 1.72 58.98
CA LEU A 16 -10.49 2.07 59.42
C LEU A 16 -9.46 1.10 58.76
N PHE A 17 -9.76 -0.18 58.75
CA PHE A 17 -8.92 -1.18 58.06
C PHE A 17 -8.76 -0.87 56.58
N ILE A 18 -9.84 -0.67 55.86
CA ILE A 18 -9.81 -0.33 54.40
C ILE A 18 -9.03 0.97 54.19
N LEU A 19 -9.23 1.98 55.02
CA LEU A 19 -8.51 3.25 54.93
C LEU A 19 -7.01 3.07 55.12
N LEU A 20 -6.59 2.28 56.13
CA LEU A 20 -5.17 1.97 56.37
C LEU A 20 -4.58 1.13 55.22
N GLU A 21 -5.34 0.20 54.66
CA GLU A 21 -4.91 -0.62 53.53
C GLU A 21 -4.70 0.25 52.28
N VAL A 22 -5.65 1.13 51.96
CA VAL A 22 -5.50 2.08 50.86
C VAL A 22 -4.31 3.02 51.11
N ALA A 23 -4.14 3.56 52.32
CA ALA A 23 -2.98 4.38 52.65
C ALA A 23 -1.66 3.61 52.52
N SER A 24 -1.61 2.35 52.93
CA SER A 24 -0.46 1.46 52.75
C SER A 24 -0.13 1.25 51.27
N PHE A 25 -1.15 0.94 50.44
CA PHE A 25 -0.96 0.83 49.00
C PHE A 25 -0.42 2.12 48.37
N VAL A 26 -1.00 3.28 48.72
CA VAL A 26 -0.55 4.57 48.21
C VAL A 26 0.91 4.84 48.59
N LEU A 27 1.30 4.57 49.82
CA LEU A 27 2.68 4.74 50.30
C LEU A 27 3.63 3.79 49.58
N LEU A 28 3.23 2.53 49.40
CA LEU A 28 4.03 1.51 48.71
C LEU A 28 4.28 1.89 47.27
N PHE A 29 3.26 2.34 46.53
CA PHE A 29 3.40 2.77 45.14
C PHE A 29 4.13 4.12 44.99
N ARG A 30 3.96 5.06 45.91
CA ARG A 30 4.54 6.40 45.78
C ARG A 30 6.02 6.45 46.21
N PHE A 31 6.46 5.63 47.12
CA PHE A 31 7.82 5.68 47.70
C PHE A 31 8.74 4.54 47.21
N ASN A 32 8.21 3.48 46.63
CA ASN A 32 9.02 2.35 46.20
C ASN A 32 9.14 2.28 44.64
N ARG A 33 10.21 2.87 44.12
CA ARG A 33 10.50 2.88 42.66
C ARG A 33 10.68 1.48 42.07
N TYR A 34 11.11 0.52 42.86
CA TYR A 34 11.26 -0.87 42.41
C TYR A 34 9.92 -1.52 42.11
N GLN A 35 8.93 -1.32 42.99
CA GLN A 35 7.57 -1.83 42.80
C GLN A 35 6.86 -1.16 41.64
N GLN A 36 7.07 0.15 41.43
CA GLN A 36 6.57 0.85 40.24
C GLN A 36 7.12 0.23 38.96
N SER A 37 8.43 0.00 38.89
CA SER A 37 9.08 -0.59 37.70
C SER A 37 8.56 -2.01 37.42
N ALA A 38 8.45 -2.85 38.46
CA ALA A 38 7.95 -4.21 38.33
C ALA A 38 6.48 -4.25 37.87
N PHE A 39 5.64 -3.35 38.38
CA PHE A 39 4.24 -3.23 38.02
C PHE A 39 4.09 -2.78 36.54
N PHE A 40 4.82 -1.74 36.12
CA PHE A 40 4.78 -1.26 34.72
C PHE A 40 5.32 -2.31 33.77
N THR A 41 6.37 -3.05 34.12
CA THR A 41 6.88 -4.14 33.28
C THR A 41 5.87 -5.26 33.13
N SER A 42 5.23 -5.66 34.24
CA SER A 42 4.18 -6.70 34.19
C SER A 42 2.93 -6.26 33.43
N ALA A 43 2.51 -5.00 33.64
CA ALA A 43 1.39 -4.41 32.89
C ALA A 43 1.67 -4.35 31.38
N ASN A 44 2.88 -3.93 30.98
CA ASN A 44 3.28 -3.91 29.58
C ASN A 44 3.32 -5.32 28.96
N THR A 45 3.71 -6.35 29.70
CA THR A 45 3.72 -7.73 29.23
C THR A 45 2.29 -8.23 28.98
N VAL A 46 1.36 -7.94 29.89
CA VAL A 46 -0.06 -8.31 29.72
C VAL A 46 -0.69 -7.55 28.55
N VAL A 47 -0.43 -6.26 28.45
CA VAL A 47 -0.91 -5.42 27.33
C VAL A 47 -0.32 -5.91 26.02
N GLY A 48 0.97 -6.26 25.97
CA GLY A 48 1.62 -6.85 24.79
C GLY A 48 0.96 -8.16 24.36
N ALA A 49 0.68 -9.07 25.28
CA ALA A 49 -0.01 -10.33 25.01
C ALA A 49 -1.44 -10.12 24.48
N VAL A 50 -2.17 -9.14 25.01
CA VAL A 50 -3.52 -8.77 24.53
C VAL A 50 -3.46 -8.21 23.11
N TYR A 51 -2.47 -7.37 22.79
CA TYR A 51 -2.28 -6.86 21.44
C TYR A 51 -1.87 -7.95 20.46
N GLU A 52 -1.03 -8.90 20.85
CA GLU A 52 -0.63 -10.04 20.02
C GLU A 52 -1.82 -10.93 19.66
N VAL A 53 -2.67 -11.27 20.63
CA VAL A 53 -3.90 -12.05 20.42
C VAL A 53 -4.90 -11.26 19.57
N SER A 54 -5.10 -9.97 19.86
CA SER A 54 -5.99 -9.10 19.07
C SER A 54 -5.50 -8.93 17.64
N GLY A 55 -4.19 -8.78 17.44
CA GLY A 55 -3.57 -8.72 16.12
C GLY A 55 -3.76 -10.02 15.32
N GLY A 56 -3.60 -11.16 15.96
CA GLY A 56 -3.84 -12.47 15.34
C GLY A 56 -5.29 -12.67 14.88
N ILE A 57 -6.25 -12.26 15.69
CA ILE A 57 -7.68 -12.33 15.35
C ILE A 57 -8.01 -11.38 14.17
N SER A 58 -7.55 -10.15 14.24
CA SER A 58 -7.74 -9.17 13.17
C SER A 58 -7.11 -9.64 11.86
N SER A 59 -5.92 -10.21 11.91
CA SER A 59 -5.22 -10.77 10.76
C SER A 59 -5.97 -11.96 10.14
N TYR A 60 -6.59 -12.83 10.96
CA TYR A 60 -7.38 -13.94 10.47
C TYR A 60 -8.63 -13.49 9.70
N PHE A 61 -9.36 -12.50 10.23
CA PHE A 61 -10.52 -11.95 9.52
C PHE A 61 -10.11 -11.21 8.25
N HIS A 62 -8.98 -10.51 8.26
CA HIS A 62 -8.44 -9.89 7.07
C HIS A 62 -8.04 -10.93 6.01
N LEU A 63 -7.40 -12.04 6.41
CA LEU A 63 -7.03 -13.11 5.51
C LEU A 63 -8.26 -13.76 4.83
N LYS A 64 -9.36 -13.95 5.57
CA LYS A 64 -10.63 -14.44 5.03
C LYS A 64 -11.19 -13.48 3.97
N SER A 65 -11.24 -12.19 4.29
CA SER A 65 -11.72 -11.16 3.35
C SER A 65 -10.86 -11.08 2.08
N VAL A 66 -9.54 -11.15 2.23
CA VAL A 66 -8.61 -11.16 1.08
C VAL A 66 -8.80 -12.42 0.23
N ASN A 67 -9.06 -13.57 0.86
CA ASN A 67 -9.29 -14.81 0.12
C ASN A 67 -10.61 -14.76 -0.67
N GLU A 68 -11.67 -14.23 -0.08
CA GLU A 68 -12.96 -14.00 -0.76
C GLU A 68 -12.79 -13.03 -1.96
N ASP A 69 -12.09 -11.90 -1.77
CA ASP A 69 -11.79 -10.95 -2.85
C ASP A 69 -10.94 -11.58 -3.98
N LEU A 70 -9.97 -12.42 -3.62
CA LEU A 70 -9.17 -13.16 -4.60
C LEU A 70 -9.99 -14.17 -5.39
N LEU A 71 -10.93 -14.88 -4.75
CA LEU A 71 -11.84 -15.79 -5.43
C LEU A 71 -12.77 -15.07 -6.39
N ASP A 72 -13.34 -13.94 -5.98
CA ASP A 72 -14.19 -13.10 -6.82
C ASP A 72 -13.42 -12.55 -8.02
N ARG A 73 -12.20 -12.08 -7.80
CA ARG A 73 -11.32 -11.61 -8.90
C ARG A 73 -10.95 -12.73 -9.86
N ASN A 74 -10.65 -13.93 -9.35
CA ASN A 74 -10.37 -15.08 -10.22
C ASN A 74 -11.58 -15.42 -11.09
N MET A 75 -12.80 -15.42 -10.53
CA MET A 75 -14.02 -15.64 -11.29
C MET A 75 -14.22 -14.58 -12.38
N VAL A 76 -14.01 -13.30 -12.06
CA VAL A 76 -14.12 -12.21 -13.04
C VAL A 76 -13.08 -12.36 -14.15
N LEU A 77 -11.84 -12.67 -13.81
CA LEU A 77 -10.78 -12.89 -14.80
C LEU A 77 -11.06 -14.09 -15.71
N GLU A 78 -11.53 -15.22 -15.16
CA GLU A 78 -11.94 -16.38 -15.93
C GLU A 78 -13.07 -16.06 -16.90
N GLN A 79 -14.05 -15.27 -16.46
CA GLN A 79 -15.15 -14.82 -17.30
C GLN A 79 -14.67 -13.87 -18.41
N GLN A 80 -13.74 -12.97 -18.12
CA GLN A 80 -13.12 -12.10 -19.13
C GLN A 80 -12.33 -12.91 -20.17
N ILE A 81 -11.54 -13.90 -19.73
CA ILE A 81 -10.79 -14.79 -20.63
C ILE A 81 -11.78 -15.54 -21.53
N THR A 82 -12.84 -16.12 -20.98
CA THR A 82 -13.85 -16.85 -21.73
C THR A 82 -14.54 -15.97 -22.79
N ASN A 83 -14.88 -14.72 -22.41
CA ASN A 83 -15.50 -13.77 -23.32
C ASN A 83 -14.54 -13.34 -24.42
N LEU A 84 -13.27 -13.12 -24.11
CA LEU A 84 -12.24 -12.78 -25.07
C LEU A 84 -11.97 -13.93 -26.05
N GLU A 85 -11.87 -15.17 -25.54
CA GLU A 85 -11.74 -16.38 -26.38
C GLU A 85 -12.94 -16.55 -27.32
N LYS A 86 -14.16 -16.24 -26.84
CA LYS A 86 -15.37 -16.28 -27.67
C LYS A 86 -15.30 -15.23 -28.77
N ALA A 87 -14.96 -13.98 -28.47
CA ALA A 87 -14.83 -12.91 -29.43
C ALA A 87 -13.75 -13.21 -30.50
N LEU A 88 -12.62 -13.79 -30.10
CA LEU A 88 -11.56 -14.22 -31.00
C LEU A 88 -12.02 -15.35 -31.95
N ARG A 89 -12.81 -16.31 -31.45
CA ARG A 89 -13.40 -17.37 -32.27
C ARG A 89 -14.43 -16.83 -33.27
N GLU A 90 -15.25 -15.88 -32.86
CA GLU A 90 -16.27 -15.25 -33.70
C GLU A 90 -15.62 -14.41 -34.82
N GLN A 91 -14.42 -13.87 -34.63
CA GLN A 91 -13.64 -13.17 -35.65
C GLN A 91 -12.89 -14.09 -36.63
N GLN A 92 -13.09 -15.40 -36.55
CA GLN A 92 -12.42 -16.40 -37.40
C GLN A 92 -10.88 -16.31 -37.38
N LEU A 93 -10.31 -15.89 -36.24
CA LEU A 93 -8.86 -15.91 -36.06
C LEU A 93 -8.36 -17.33 -35.97
N ASP A 94 -7.34 -17.67 -36.77
CA ASP A 94 -6.76 -19.00 -36.90
C ASP A 94 -6.38 -19.59 -35.52
N SER A 95 -6.58 -20.89 -35.32
CA SER A 95 -6.24 -21.63 -34.11
C SER A 95 -4.77 -21.46 -33.69
N MET A 96 -3.88 -21.16 -34.62
CA MET A 96 -2.47 -20.83 -34.37
C MET A 96 -2.31 -19.47 -33.67
N ALA A 97 -3.12 -18.47 -34.02
CA ALA A 97 -3.09 -17.16 -33.35
C ALA A 97 -3.60 -17.26 -31.90
N ILE A 98 -4.63 -18.09 -31.64
CA ILE A 98 -5.14 -18.34 -30.30
C ILE A 98 -4.09 -19.05 -29.43
N ASN A 99 -3.37 -20.01 -30.01
CA ASN A 99 -2.29 -20.70 -29.30
C ASN A 99 -1.07 -19.80 -29.04
N SER A 100 -0.77 -18.85 -29.93
CA SER A 100 0.30 -17.88 -29.71
C SER A 100 -0.08 -16.83 -28.63
N ILE A 101 -1.37 -16.50 -28.50
CA ILE A 101 -1.85 -15.65 -27.40
C ILE A 101 -1.78 -16.40 -26.05
N ARG A 102 -2.06 -17.70 -26.01
CA ARG A 102 -1.85 -18.55 -24.81
C ARG A 102 -0.38 -18.74 -24.46
N GLN A 103 0.52 -18.61 -25.42
CA GLN A 103 1.97 -18.59 -25.24
C GLN A 103 2.50 -17.15 -25.12
N VAL A 104 1.70 -16.19 -24.61
CA VAL A 104 2.29 -14.93 -24.14
C VAL A 104 3.44 -15.32 -23.24
N PRO A 105 4.68 -14.94 -23.57
CA PRO A 105 5.84 -15.32 -22.77
C PRO A 105 5.52 -14.94 -21.35
N GLN A 106 5.60 -15.91 -20.46
CA GLN A 106 5.46 -15.68 -19.04
C GLN A 106 6.49 -14.63 -18.70
N ALA A 107 5.99 -13.45 -18.53
CA ALA A 107 6.59 -12.16 -18.51
C ALA A 107 8.08 -12.13 -18.16
N ASP A 108 8.79 -11.24 -18.83
CA ASP A 108 10.12 -10.74 -18.47
C ASP A 108 10.19 -10.15 -17.03
N TYR A 109 9.26 -10.55 -16.14
CA TYR A 109 9.12 -10.00 -14.80
C TYR A 109 9.12 -11.10 -13.76
N GLN A 110 9.91 -10.89 -12.70
CA GLN A 110 9.86 -11.67 -11.46
C GLN A 110 9.11 -10.87 -10.40
N LEU A 111 8.28 -11.56 -9.60
CA LEU A 111 7.51 -10.94 -8.52
C LEU A 111 8.02 -11.43 -7.18
N PHE A 112 8.51 -10.53 -6.35
CA PHE A 112 8.92 -10.82 -4.98
C PHE A 112 7.84 -10.39 -4.02
N LYS A 113 7.40 -11.31 -3.15
CA LYS A 113 6.44 -11.01 -2.08
C LYS A 113 7.16 -10.30 -0.94
N ALA A 114 6.57 -9.22 -0.44
CA ALA A 114 7.04 -8.50 0.73
C ALA A 114 5.86 -7.97 1.54
N HIS A 115 6.11 -7.67 2.82
CA HIS A 115 5.12 -7.08 3.72
C HIS A 115 5.54 -5.67 4.12
N VAL A 116 4.57 -4.77 4.25
CA VAL A 116 4.79 -3.39 4.67
C VAL A 116 4.89 -3.34 6.20
N ILE A 117 6.06 -2.94 6.71
CA ILE A 117 6.31 -2.82 8.16
C ILE A 117 6.27 -1.37 8.65
N LYS A 118 6.38 -0.40 7.74
CA LYS A 118 6.24 1.03 8.05
C LYS A 118 5.67 1.76 6.85
N ASN A 119 4.73 2.66 7.09
CA ASN A 119 4.09 3.48 6.06
C ASN A 119 3.87 4.90 6.60
N SER A 120 4.22 5.92 5.81
CA SER A 120 3.91 7.31 6.10
C SER A 120 2.93 7.86 5.07
N LEU A 121 1.97 8.69 5.51
CA LEU A 121 0.89 9.21 4.67
C LEU A 121 0.79 10.74 4.70
N ASN A 122 1.30 11.37 5.76
CA ASN A 122 1.01 12.77 6.09
C ASN A 122 2.23 13.69 5.92
N LEU A 123 3.28 13.20 5.26
CA LEU A 123 4.48 13.99 4.97
C LEU A 123 4.45 14.48 3.52
N VAL A 124 5.26 15.46 3.18
CA VAL A 124 5.51 15.87 1.79
C VAL A 124 6.23 14.75 1.03
N ASP A 125 7.20 14.12 1.69
CA ASP A 125 7.96 13.01 1.18
C ASP A 125 7.60 11.74 1.98
N ASN A 126 6.66 10.95 1.49
CA ASN A 126 6.22 9.72 2.12
C ASN A 126 7.04 8.51 1.64
N TYR A 127 7.42 7.66 2.60
CA TYR A 127 8.17 6.43 2.37
C TYR A 127 7.46 5.23 3.00
N ILE A 128 7.68 4.07 2.39
CA ILE A 128 7.20 2.78 2.85
C ILE A 128 8.41 1.89 3.12
N THR A 129 8.41 1.13 4.21
CA THR A 129 9.47 0.14 4.48
C THR A 129 8.91 -1.27 4.36
N LEU A 130 9.64 -2.13 3.64
CA LEU A 130 9.32 -3.53 3.41
C LEU A 130 10.23 -4.43 4.27
N ASP A 131 9.71 -5.58 4.67
CA ASP A 131 10.38 -6.64 5.44
C ASP A 131 11.36 -7.49 4.60
N LYS A 132 11.60 -7.14 3.34
CA LYS A 132 12.48 -7.83 2.40
C LYS A 132 13.47 -6.84 1.80
N GLY A 133 14.69 -7.33 1.58
CA GLY A 133 15.78 -6.54 1.01
C GLY A 133 16.55 -7.27 -0.09
N SER A 134 17.80 -6.88 -0.28
CA SER A 134 18.66 -7.41 -1.35
C SER A 134 18.91 -8.92 -1.25
N SER A 135 18.90 -9.51 -0.05
CA SER A 135 19.01 -10.96 0.14
C SER A 135 17.81 -11.73 -0.45
N SER A 136 16.68 -11.06 -0.63
CA SER A 136 15.47 -11.62 -1.28
C SER A 136 15.38 -11.29 -2.77
N GLY A 137 16.43 -10.67 -3.36
CA GLY A 137 16.45 -10.30 -4.77
C GLY A 137 15.90 -8.90 -5.07
N ILE A 138 15.47 -8.13 -4.06
CA ILE A 138 14.96 -6.77 -4.24
C ILE A 138 16.13 -5.80 -4.44
N ARG A 139 15.98 -4.91 -5.42
CA ARG A 139 16.97 -3.88 -5.78
C ARG A 139 16.29 -2.53 -5.91
N SER A 140 17.10 -1.47 -5.89
CA SER A 140 16.63 -0.12 -6.18
C SER A 140 15.98 -0.04 -7.58
N GLU A 141 15.02 0.88 -7.73
CA GLU A 141 14.27 1.13 -8.97
C GLU A 141 13.35 -0.01 -9.42
N MET A 142 13.08 -1.00 -8.58
CA MET A 142 12.00 -1.95 -8.81
C MET A 142 10.65 -1.32 -8.46
N GLY A 143 9.62 -1.60 -9.26
CA GLY A 143 8.24 -1.17 -8.99
C GLY A 143 7.62 -1.97 -7.86
N VAL A 144 6.78 -1.33 -7.07
CA VAL A 144 6.01 -1.98 -5.98
C VAL A 144 4.53 -1.80 -6.25
N VAL A 145 3.78 -2.90 -6.16
CA VAL A 145 2.32 -2.95 -6.37
C VAL A 145 1.64 -3.71 -5.24
N ASP A 146 0.37 -3.40 -5.01
CA ASP A 146 -0.52 -4.21 -4.18
C ASP A 146 -1.53 -4.98 -5.05
N GLY A 147 -2.57 -5.53 -4.44
CA GLY A 147 -3.64 -6.20 -5.17
C GLY A 147 -4.51 -5.25 -6.03
N ASN A 148 -4.47 -3.95 -5.81
CA ASN A 148 -5.33 -2.96 -6.44
C ASN A 148 -4.59 -2.10 -7.47
N GLY A 149 -3.28 -1.85 -7.26
CA GLY A 149 -2.54 -0.98 -8.16
C GLY A 149 -1.11 -0.71 -7.74
N ILE A 150 -0.56 0.40 -8.26
CA ILE A 150 0.80 0.84 -7.95
C ILE A 150 0.90 1.38 -6.52
N VAL A 151 2.02 1.07 -5.85
CA VAL A 151 2.34 1.53 -4.49
C VAL A 151 3.51 2.52 -4.49
N GLY A 152 4.54 2.26 -5.30
CA GLY A 152 5.71 3.11 -5.35
C GLY A 152 6.90 2.45 -6.04
N ILE A 153 8.09 3.00 -5.80
CA ILE A 153 9.35 2.55 -6.42
C ILE A 153 10.37 2.32 -5.31
N VAL A 154 11.07 1.20 -5.34
CA VAL A 154 12.16 0.91 -4.39
C VAL A 154 13.27 1.94 -4.56
N TYR A 155 13.56 2.67 -3.48
CA TYR A 155 14.59 3.69 -3.44
C TYR A 155 15.92 3.11 -3.03
N GLU A 156 15.96 2.43 -1.88
CA GLU A 156 17.17 1.89 -1.30
C GLU A 156 16.91 0.54 -0.64
N THR A 157 17.91 -0.33 -0.62
CA THR A 157 17.80 -1.67 -0.04
C THR A 157 18.98 -1.95 0.89
N SER A 158 18.69 -2.62 2.01
CA SER A 158 19.63 -3.31 2.87
C SER A 158 19.51 -4.83 2.68
N PRO A 159 20.33 -5.67 3.30
CA PRO A 159 20.16 -7.11 3.18
C PRO A 159 18.75 -7.62 3.53
N SER A 160 18.12 -7.05 4.57
CA SER A 160 16.85 -7.53 5.11
C SER A 160 15.65 -6.62 4.84
N TYR A 161 15.86 -5.36 4.48
CA TYR A 161 14.80 -4.36 4.34
C TYR A 161 14.95 -3.54 3.07
N SER A 162 13.83 -2.98 2.58
CA SER A 162 13.83 -2.02 1.48
C SER A 162 13.00 -0.79 1.83
N VAL A 163 13.45 0.37 1.38
CA VAL A 163 12.71 1.62 1.46
C VAL A 163 12.15 1.95 0.09
N VAL A 164 10.87 2.26 0.03
CA VAL A 164 10.12 2.57 -1.18
C VAL A 164 9.70 4.03 -1.15
N ILE A 165 9.94 4.77 -2.24
CA ILE A 165 9.30 6.06 -2.48
C ILE A 165 7.85 5.76 -2.84
N SER A 166 6.92 6.20 -1.99
CA SER A 166 5.49 6.03 -2.22
C SER A 166 5.02 6.82 -3.45
N VAL A 167 3.93 6.40 -4.08
CA VAL A 167 3.19 7.26 -5.03
C VAL A 167 2.83 8.60 -4.36
N LEU A 168 2.56 8.58 -3.04
CA LEU A 168 2.27 9.76 -2.22
C LEU A 168 3.54 10.50 -1.78
N ASN A 169 4.46 10.72 -2.70
CA ASN A 169 5.72 11.41 -2.45
C ASN A 169 5.95 12.47 -3.54
N SER A 170 6.40 13.66 -3.16
CA SER A 170 6.63 14.78 -4.09
C SER A 170 7.65 14.45 -5.19
N LYS A 171 8.58 13.52 -4.90
CA LYS A 171 9.62 13.04 -5.82
C LYS A 171 9.17 11.91 -6.73
N SER A 172 7.99 11.34 -6.48
CA SER A 172 7.42 10.29 -7.31
C SER A 172 7.04 10.85 -8.68
N ASN A 173 7.45 10.16 -9.74
CA ASN A 173 7.16 10.53 -11.12
C ASN A 173 6.96 9.23 -11.93
N ILE A 174 5.72 8.84 -12.15
CA ILE A 174 5.38 7.56 -12.79
C ILE A 174 4.68 7.85 -14.10
N SER A 175 5.19 7.26 -15.20
CA SER A 175 4.58 7.40 -16.51
C SER A 175 3.31 6.55 -16.61
N CYS A 176 2.18 7.23 -16.88
CA CYS A 176 0.85 6.63 -16.92
C CYS A 176 0.12 7.03 -18.19
N LYS A 177 -0.86 6.22 -18.60
CA LYS A 177 -1.76 6.52 -19.72
C LYS A 177 -3.19 6.16 -19.37
N ILE A 178 -4.13 6.71 -20.11
CA ILE A 178 -5.54 6.32 -20.06
C ILE A 178 -5.73 5.10 -20.97
N ILE A 179 -6.48 4.10 -20.56
CA ILE A 179 -6.78 2.92 -21.40
C ILE A 179 -7.49 3.38 -22.68
N GLY A 180 -7.00 2.89 -23.83
CA GLY A 180 -7.53 3.26 -25.13
C GLY A 180 -6.94 4.55 -25.72
N SER A 181 -6.05 5.23 -24.97
CA SER A 181 -5.28 6.37 -25.46
C SER A 181 -3.82 6.00 -25.70
N ASP A 182 -3.22 6.54 -26.77
CA ASP A 182 -1.79 6.40 -27.04
C ASP A 182 -0.95 7.45 -26.34
N TYR A 183 -1.60 8.43 -25.68
CA TYR A 183 -0.92 9.52 -25.01
C TYR A 183 -0.63 9.16 -23.55
N PHE A 184 0.54 9.56 -23.08
CA PHE A 184 0.97 9.37 -21.70
C PHE A 184 1.22 10.71 -21.01
N GLY A 185 1.16 10.68 -19.69
CA GLY A 185 1.50 11.77 -18.80
C GLY A 185 2.27 11.24 -17.59
N TYR A 186 2.56 12.11 -16.66
CA TYR A 186 3.29 11.80 -15.44
C TYR A 186 2.40 11.95 -14.21
N LEU A 187 2.25 10.86 -13.46
CA LEU A 187 1.54 10.86 -12.20
C LEU A 187 2.41 11.49 -11.13
N LYS A 188 1.89 12.54 -10.48
CA LYS A 188 2.52 13.24 -9.37
C LYS A 188 1.53 13.44 -8.23
N TRP A 189 2.01 13.33 -7.01
CA TRP A 189 1.24 13.66 -5.83
C TRP A 189 1.58 15.07 -5.35
N GLU A 190 0.55 15.87 -5.08
CA GLU A 190 0.67 17.26 -4.64
C GLU A 190 0.16 17.40 -3.21
N HIS A 191 0.85 16.86 -2.26
CA HIS A 191 0.58 16.92 -0.83
C HIS A 191 -0.90 17.18 -0.45
N GLY A 192 -1.51 16.35 0.37
CA GLY A 192 -2.91 16.49 0.80
C GLY A 192 -3.60 15.15 0.95
N ASP A 193 -4.68 14.94 0.22
CA ASP A 193 -5.47 13.72 0.32
C ASP A 193 -4.74 12.52 -0.33
N SER A 194 -4.51 11.49 0.47
CA SER A 194 -3.84 10.24 0.04
C SER A 194 -4.63 9.40 -0.96
N ARG A 195 -5.88 9.75 -1.22
CA ARG A 195 -6.74 9.06 -2.20
C ARG A 195 -6.57 9.56 -3.62
N TYR A 196 -5.89 10.68 -3.81
CA TYR A 196 -5.80 11.37 -5.10
C TYR A 196 -4.35 11.68 -5.47
N ALA A 197 -4.06 11.62 -6.77
CA ALA A 197 -2.85 12.15 -7.38
C ALA A 197 -3.22 12.89 -8.67
N TYR A 198 -2.25 13.50 -9.31
CA TYR A 198 -2.48 14.29 -10.53
C TYR A 198 -1.67 13.73 -11.69
N LEU A 199 -2.34 13.46 -12.82
CA LEU A 199 -1.70 13.13 -14.07
C LEU A 199 -1.47 14.44 -14.84
N LYS A 200 -0.20 14.74 -15.06
CA LYS A 200 0.28 15.97 -15.72
C LYS A 200 0.81 15.67 -17.11
N ASP A 201 0.99 16.73 -17.87
CA ASP A 201 1.61 16.72 -19.20
C ASP A 201 0.84 15.87 -20.24
N LEU A 202 -0.47 15.67 -20.04
CA LEU A 202 -1.31 15.01 -21.03
C LEU A 202 -1.68 16.02 -22.14
N PRO A 203 -1.39 15.74 -23.43
CA PRO A 203 -1.66 16.66 -24.53
C PRO A 203 -3.14 17.04 -24.64
N ARG A 204 -3.44 18.28 -25.05
CA ARG A 204 -4.84 18.78 -25.20
C ARG A 204 -5.68 18.06 -26.23
N HIS A 205 -5.07 17.33 -27.15
CA HIS A 205 -5.77 16.51 -28.14
C HIS A 205 -6.01 15.07 -27.66
N ALA A 206 -5.64 14.74 -26.42
CA ALA A 206 -6.00 13.47 -25.83
C ALA A 206 -7.50 13.45 -25.51
N GLU A 207 -8.18 12.41 -25.99
CA GLU A 207 -9.60 12.18 -25.71
C GLU A 207 -9.72 11.26 -24.49
N PHE A 208 -10.58 11.63 -23.55
CA PHE A 208 -10.87 10.87 -22.34
C PHE A 208 -12.20 11.32 -21.73
N ASN A 209 -12.74 10.49 -20.82
CA ASN A 209 -13.96 10.77 -20.06
C ASN A 209 -13.68 10.65 -18.56
N LEU A 210 -14.52 11.30 -17.75
CA LEU A 210 -14.54 11.06 -16.30
C LEU A 210 -14.89 9.59 -16.04
N GLY A 211 -14.16 8.96 -15.13
CA GLY A 211 -14.28 7.53 -14.84
C GLY A 211 -13.37 6.63 -15.66
N ASP A 212 -12.69 7.14 -16.69
CA ASP A 212 -11.77 6.34 -17.47
C ASP A 212 -10.63 5.80 -16.62
N THR A 213 -10.19 4.59 -16.96
CA THR A 213 -9.14 3.89 -16.20
C THR A 213 -7.76 4.38 -16.62
N VAL A 214 -6.95 4.70 -15.62
CA VAL A 214 -5.55 5.09 -15.75
C VAL A 214 -4.66 3.91 -15.37
N VAL A 215 -3.68 3.61 -16.21
CA VAL A 215 -2.72 2.51 -16.04
C VAL A 215 -1.29 3.00 -16.29
N THR A 216 -0.30 2.20 -15.90
CA THR A 216 1.10 2.44 -16.27
C THR A 216 1.27 2.36 -17.78
N SER A 217 2.07 3.28 -18.35
CA SER A 217 2.24 3.39 -19.81
C SER A 217 3.21 2.37 -20.41
N GLY A 218 4.06 1.74 -19.58
CA GLY A 218 5.16 0.91 -20.06
C GLY A 218 6.41 1.68 -20.52
N PHE A 219 6.35 3.02 -20.64
CA PHE A 219 7.50 3.88 -20.98
C PHE A 219 8.43 4.11 -19.78
N SER A 220 8.71 3.05 -19.04
CA SER A 220 9.59 3.04 -17.88
C SER A 220 10.17 1.64 -17.70
N THR A 221 11.39 1.58 -17.22
CA THR A 221 12.02 0.30 -16.83
C THR A 221 11.45 -0.26 -15.52
N VAL A 222 10.64 0.53 -14.80
CA VAL A 222 10.15 0.23 -13.44
C VAL A 222 8.87 -0.59 -13.48
N PHE A 223 7.88 -0.16 -14.26
CA PHE A 223 6.58 -0.82 -14.35
C PHE A 223 6.31 -1.32 -15.76
N PRO A 224 5.79 -2.54 -15.93
CA PRO A 224 5.21 -2.95 -17.20
C PRO A 224 4.00 -2.09 -17.56
N GLU A 225 3.60 -2.13 -18.79
CA GLU A 225 2.36 -1.51 -19.25
C GLU A 225 1.13 -2.20 -18.64
N GLY A 226 0.10 -1.42 -18.32
CA GLY A 226 -1.23 -1.94 -17.98
C GLY A 226 -1.48 -2.16 -16.50
N ILE A 227 -0.53 -1.83 -15.60
CA ILE A 227 -0.82 -1.92 -14.15
C ILE A 227 -1.77 -0.79 -13.76
N MET A 228 -2.81 -1.15 -13.01
CA MET A 228 -3.82 -0.21 -12.51
C MET A 228 -3.18 0.91 -11.66
N VAL A 229 -3.59 2.14 -11.93
CA VAL A 229 -3.21 3.34 -11.18
C VAL A 229 -4.43 3.93 -10.48
N GLY A 230 -5.53 4.07 -11.21
CA GLY A 230 -6.76 4.65 -10.69
C GLY A 230 -7.75 5.01 -11.80
N THR A 231 -8.65 5.92 -11.50
CA THR A 231 -9.66 6.42 -12.43
C THR A 231 -9.64 7.95 -12.48
N VAL A 232 -9.98 8.52 -13.62
CA VAL A 232 -10.12 9.97 -13.79
C VAL A 232 -11.32 10.46 -12.96
N ASP A 233 -11.04 11.28 -11.94
CA ASP A 233 -12.06 11.83 -11.02
C ASP A 233 -12.50 13.23 -11.46
N ASP A 234 -11.54 14.08 -11.89
CA ASP A 234 -11.79 15.46 -12.30
C ASP A 234 -10.72 15.92 -13.27
N MET A 235 -11.00 17.00 -13.99
CA MET A 235 -10.04 17.59 -14.92
C MET A 235 -9.98 19.11 -14.79
N SER A 236 -8.81 19.66 -15.02
CA SER A 236 -8.57 21.08 -15.15
C SER A 236 -7.52 21.35 -16.22
N ASP A 237 -7.47 22.60 -16.68
CA ASP A 237 -6.37 23.04 -17.51
C ASP A 237 -5.10 23.19 -16.68
N SER A 238 -3.96 22.78 -17.24
CA SER A 238 -2.65 23.09 -16.68
C SER A 238 -2.40 24.59 -16.68
N ASN A 239 -1.59 25.08 -15.74
CA ASN A 239 -1.25 26.50 -15.63
C ASN A 239 -0.57 27.09 -16.87
N ASP A 240 0.06 26.24 -17.68
CA ASP A 240 0.70 26.64 -18.96
C ASP A 240 -0.29 26.73 -20.14
N GLY A 241 -1.52 26.24 -19.96
CA GLY A 241 -2.54 26.21 -20.98
C GLY A 241 -2.27 25.25 -22.16
N LEU A 242 -1.22 24.44 -22.09
CA LEU A 242 -0.78 23.53 -23.19
C LEU A 242 -1.17 22.08 -22.97
N SER A 243 -1.42 21.69 -21.73
CA SER A 243 -1.75 20.32 -21.32
C SER A 243 -2.97 20.25 -20.40
N TYR A 244 -3.47 19.05 -20.15
CA TYR A 244 -4.47 18.78 -19.14
C TYR A 244 -3.81 18.41 -17.81
N LEU A 245 -4.45 18.81 -16.70
CA LEU A 245 -4.18 18.36 -15.36
C LEU A 245 -5.36 17.49 -14.89
N LEU A 246 -5.18 16.19 -14.82
CA LEU A 246 -6.24 15.27 -14.42
C LEU A 246 -6.06 14.87 -12.97
N LYS A 247 -7.13 15.00 -12.19
CA LYS A 247 -7.20 14.45 -10.85
C LYS A 247 -7.57 12.97 -10.93
N ILE A 248 -6.70 12.12 -10.42
CA ILE A 248 -6.83 10.66 -10.46
C ILE A 248 -7.17 10.15 -9.07
N LYS A 249 -8.29 9.45 -8.96
CA LYS A 249 -8.62 8.68 -7.77
C LYS A 249 -7.82 7.39 -7.79
N LEU A 250 -6.87 7.26 -6.87
CA LEU A 250 -5.98 6.11 -6.78
C LEU A 250 -6.74 4.83 -6.44
N ALA A 251 -6.36 3.72 -7.08
CA ALA A 251 -6.94 2.40 -6.83
C ALA A 251 -6.41 1.78 -5.54
N THR A 252 -5.15 2.06 -5.19
CA THR A 252 -4.48 1.60 -3.97
C THR A 252 -4.98 2.36 -2.75
N ASP A 253 -5.42 1.63 -1.71
CA ASP A 253 -5.71 2.22 -0.39
C ASP A 253 -4.43 2.28 0.45
N PHE A 254 -3.74 3.42 0.40
CA PHE A 254 -2.49 3.62 1.13
C PHE A 254 -2.64 3.53 2.65
N GLY A 255 -3.85 3.71 3.18
CA GLY A 255 -4.13 3.58 4.61
C GLY A 255 -4.17 2.13 5.11
N LYS A 256 -4.29 1.16 4.19
CA LYS A 256 -4.46 -0.27 4.50
C LYS A 256 -3.42 -1.16 3.84
N LEU A 257 -2.29 -0.60 3.42
CA LEU A 257 -1.21 -1.37 2.80
C LEU A 257 -0.68 -2.46 3.75
N GLY A 258 -0.65 -3.69 3.29
CA GLY A 258 -0.12 -4.84 4.00
C GLY A 258 0.85 -5.63 3.11
N ASP A 259 0.33 -6.58 2.33
CA ASP A 259 1.12 -7.39 1.42
C ASP A 259 1.29 -6.69 0.07
N VAL A 260 2.53 -6.68 -0.42
CA VAL A 260 2.88 -6.07 -1.71
C VAL A 260 3.70 -7.05 -2.57
N ARG A 261 3.82 -6.71 -3.84
CA ARG A 261 4.70 -7.40 -4.79
C ARG A 261 5.70 -6.41 -5.33
N VAL A 262 6.96 -6.79 -5.30
CA VAL A 262 8.04 -6.05 -5.96
C VAL A 262 8.29 -6.67 -7.33
N ILE A 263 8.23 -5.84 -8.36
CA ILE A 263 8.37 -6.24 -9.77
C ILE A 263 9.81 -6.04 -10.19
N ALA A 264 10.48 -7.11 -10.60
CA ALA A 264 11.81 -7.05 -11.22
C ALA A 264 11.67 -7.37 -12.71
N ARG A 265 12.12 -6.47 -13.58
CA ARG A 265 12.19 -6.70 -15.01
C ARG A 265 13.53 -7.32 -15.40
N ASN A 266 13.50 -8.39 -16.18
CA ASN A 266 14.71 -8.95 -16.77
C ASN A 266 15.31 -7.92 -17.75
N GLY A 267 16.63 -7.69 -17.69
CA GLY A 267 17.29 -6.73 -18.58
C GLY A 267 17.24 -5.26 -18.15
N GLN A 268 16.58 -4.90 -17.04
CA GLN A 268 16.51 -3.53 -16.53
C GLN A 268 17.89 -2.89 -16.33
N GLU A 269 18.84 -3.64 -15.77
CA GLU A 269 20.22 -3.14 -15.55
C GLU A 269 20.97 -2.90 -16.85
N GLU A 270 20.75 -3.72 -17.88
CA GLU A 270 21.40 -3.58 -19.17
C GLU A 270 20.88 -2.35 -19.90
N GLN A 271 19.55 -2.18 -19.95
CA GLN A 271 18.93 -1.00 -20.52
C GLN A 271 19.42 0.29 -19.86
N LYS A 272 19.43 0.32 -18.54
CA LYS A 272 19.93 1.47 -17.76
C LYS A 272 21.41 1.78 -18.02
N LYS A 273 22.25 0.77 -18.15
CA LYS A 273 23.67 0.97 -18.48
C LYS A 273 23.83 1.62 -19.86
N LEU A 274 22.97 1.28 -20.82
CA LEU A 274 22.96 1.90 -22.15
C LEU A 274 22.47 3.35 -22.09
N GLU A 275 21.36 3.62 -21.41
CA GLU A 275 20.79 4.97 -21.25
C GLU A 275 21.78 5.93 -20.54
N ASN A 276 22.46 5.46 -19.48
CA ASN A 276 23.46 6.24 -18.76
C ASN A 276 24.72 6.55 -19.59
N LYS A 277 25.03 5.77 -20.62
CA LYS A 277 26.12 6.08 -21.55
C LYS A 277 25.77 7.24 -22.47
N VAL A 278 24.51 7.27 -22.95
CA VAL A 278 24.02 8.31 -23.87
C VAL A 278 23.83 9.65 -23.14
N THR A 279 23.45 9.64 -21.88
CA THR A 279 23.19 10.87 -21.09
C THR A 279 24.48 11.56 -20.59
N LYS A 280 25.65 10.89 -20.72
CA LYS A 280 26.96 11.44 -20.31
C LYS A 280 27.76 12.04 -21.46
N GLU A 281 27.26 11.97 -22.68
CA GLU A 281 27.74 12.72 -23.84
C GLU A 281 26.93 14.01 -24.03
#